data_e80bee4ed6d8ac89fda9642f8e271da1
#
_entry.id   e80bee4ed6d8ac89fda9642f8e271da1
#
_cell.length_a   1.000
_cell.length_b   1.000
_cell.length_c   1.000
_cell.angle_alpha   90.00
_cell.angle_beta   90.00
_cell.angle_gamma   90.00
#
_symmetry.space_group_name_H-M   'P 1'
#
loop_
_entity.id
_entity.type
_entity.pdbx_description
1 polymer ?
#
loop_
_entity_poly.entity_id
_entity_poly.type
_entity_poly.pdbx_seq_one_letter_code
_entity_poly.pdbx_strand_id
1 'polypeptide(L)'
;MAKKHILIVPGDGIGQEVTAVGKKVLDKIALKFNHEFTYDEALIGHAAIEATGEPLPAESLEKMKKSDAVLFGAVGHPKYDNDPSAKVRPEQGLLKMRKELGLYANLRPIKLFDELLSASSIKPEILKGADILFFRELTGDIYFGEKGRKNDGDTAYDVAEYSRYEVERIGRRAFEAARTRRKKLCSVDKANVLETSRLWREEIQKLALEYPDVEVEHQFVDSTAMLLIKDPCRFDVVVTANLFGDILTDEASQIAGSMGMLASASIGDGTGVYEPIHGSAHDITGKGVANPLASILSAALLLEISFGLKAEADAVVNAVDSVLKAGFRTRDIADANTAPDKILGTDAMGEEVLNRL
;
A
#
# COMPACT_ATOMS: atom_id res chain seq x y z
N MET A 1 -21.25 -13.61 12.46
CA MET A 1 -20.31 -13.31 13.56
C MET A 1 -18.96 -13.92 13.22
N ALA A 2 -17.95 -13.11 13.00
CA ALA A 2 -16.57 -13.55 12.77
C ALA A 2 -15.77 -13.37 14.07
N LYS A 3 -14.87 -14.35 14.36
CA LYS A 3 -13.86 -14.22 15.41
C LYS A 3 -12.51 -14.14 14.76
N LYS A 4 -11.77 -13.05 14.98
CA LYS A 4 -10.50 -12.77 14.31
C LYS A 4 -9.47 -12.19 15.26
N HIS A 5 -8.22 -12.58 15.05
CA HIS A 5 -7.09 -12.05 15.78
C HIS A 5 -6.25 -11.16 14.85
N ILE A 6 -6.14 -9.88 15.19
CA ILE A 6 -5.46 -8.86 14.39
C ILE A 6 -4.22 -8.40 15.14
N LEU A 7 -3.07 -8.46 14.51
CA LEU A 7 -1.86 -7.87 15.07
C LEU A 7 -1.75 -6.41 14.66
N ILE A 8 -1.58 -5.53 15.64
CA ILE A 8 -1.33 -4.11 15.42
C ILE A 8 0.18 -3.89 15.46
N VAL A 9 0.70 -3.31 14.40
CA VAL A 9 2.14 -3.03 14.25
C VAL A 9 2.32 -1.57 13.85
N PRO A 10 2.31 -0.63 14.83
CA PRO A 10 2.36 0.80 14.53
C PRO A 10 3.64 1.22 13.79
N GLY A 11 4.77 0.60 14.11
CA GLY A 11 6.08 0.94 13.55
C GLY A 11 6.58 2.31 14.03
N ASP A 12 7.01 3.15 13.09
CA ASP A 12 7.75 4.39 13.36
C ASP A 12 6.93 5.64 12.99
N GLY A 13 7.32 6.78 13.57
CA GLY A 13 6.83 8.09 13.20
C GLY A 13 5.31 8.24 13.35
N ILE A 14 4.64 8.78 12.31
CA ILE A 14 3.18 8.95 12.29
C ILE A 14 2.41 7.62 12.30
N GLY A 15 3.08 6.49 12.03
CA GLY A 15 2.46 5.17 12.08
C GLY A 15 1.75 4.90 13.41
N GLN A 16 2.30 5.40 14.52
CA GLN A 16 1.68 5.31 15.85
C GLN A 16 0.28 5.96 15.88
N GLU A 17 0.17 7.16 15.35
CA GLU A 17 -1.05 7.97 15.38
C GLU A 17 -2.12 7.39 14.44
N VAL A 18 -1.75 7.12 13.18
CA VAL A 18 -2.72 6.71 12.15
C VAL A 18 -3.22 5.27 12.37
N THR A 19 -2.36 4.37 12.88
CA THR A 19 -2.74 2.98 13.17
C THR A 19 -3.70 2.90 14.36
N ALA A 20 -3.51 3.75 15.37
CA ALA A 20 -4.45 3.85 16.49
C ALA A 20 -5.86 4.22 16.02
N VAL A 21 -5.99 5.12 15.03
CA VAL A 21 -7.27 5.46 14.42
C VAL A 21 -7.83 4.29 13.62
N GLY A 22 -7.01 3.61 12.80
CA GLY A 22 -7.41 2.41 12.07
C GLY A 22 -7.97 1.32 12.99
N LYS A 23 -7.32 1.09 14.14
CA LYS A 23 -7.81 0.15 15.17
C LYS A 23 -9.18 0.56 15.73
N LYS A 24 -9.38 1.84 16.07
CA LYS A 24 -10.70 2.33 16.55
C LYS A 24 -11.81 2.04 15.53
N VAL A 25 -11.53 2.15 14.23
CA VAL A 25 -12.47 1.82 13.16
C VAL A 25 -12.80 0.32 13.16
N LEU A 26 -11.80 -0.56 13.30
CA LEU A 26 -12.04 -2.01 13.44
C LEU A 26 -12.88 -2.34 14.66
N ASP A 27 -12.63 -1.69 15.80
CA ASP A 27 -13.44 -1.85 17.03
C ASP A 27 -14.91 -1.44 16.80
N LYS A 28 -15.13 -0.31 16.12
CA LYS A 28 -16.48 0.17 15.78
C LYS A 28 -17.22 -0.77 14.84
N ILE A 29 -16.52 -1.32 13.84
CA ILE A 29 -17.06 -2.33 12.91
C ILE A 29 -17.41 -3.62 13.66
N ALA A 30 -16.52 -4.10 14.53
CA ALA A 30 -16.80 -5.29 15.34
C ALA A 30 -18.08 -5.12 16.15
N LEU A 31 -18.25 -3.98 16.81
CA LEU A 31 -19.46 -3.66 17.58
C LEU A 31 -20.70 -3.58 16.68
N LYS A 32 -20.63 -2.83 15.58
CA LYS A 32 -21.78 -2.59 14.68
C LYS A 32 -22.30 -3.87 14.02
N PHE A 33 -21.40 -4.77 13.62
CA PHE A 33 -21.74 -5.99 12.87
C PHE A 33 -21.70 -7.26 13.74
N ASN A 34 -21.54 -7.10 15.06
CA ASN A 34 -21.50 -8.20 16.03
C ASN A 34 -20.41 -9.23 15.73
N HIS A 35 -19.17 -8.75 15.51
CA HIS A 35 -17.96 -9.56 15.41
C HIS A 35 -17.17 -9.53 16.72
N GLU A 36 -16.21 -10.45 16.86
CA GLU A 36 -15.28 -10.52 17.98
C GLU A 36 -13.85 -10.40 17.42
N PHE A 37 -13.25 -9.20 17.56
CA PHE A 37 -11.86 -8.96 17.17
C PHE A 37 -11.00 -8.87 18.43
N THR A 38 -9.88 -9.60 18.43
CA THR A 38 -8.86 -9.55 19.48
C THR A 38 -7.57 -8.99 18.90
N TYR A 39 -6.77 -8.36 19.73
CA TYR A 39 -5.57 -7.65 19.28
C TYR A 39 -4.37 -7.99 20.14
N ASP A 40 -3.20 -8.11 19.48
CA ASP A 40 -1.89 -8.02 20.06
C ASP A 40 -1.10 -6.90 19.39
N GLU A 41 0.05 -6.53 19.98
CA GLU A 41 0.97 -5.56 19.40
C GLU A 41 2.35 -6.18 19.18
N ALA A 42 3.10 -5.67 18.19
CA ALA A 42 4.46 -6.05 17.92
C ALA A 42 5.30 -4.87 17.40
N LEU A 43 6.61 -4.97 17.65
CA LEU A 43 7.60 -3.97 17.24
C LEU A 43 8.22 -4.32 15.90
N ILE A 44 8.50 -3.29 15.09
CA ILE A 44 9.28 -3.34 13.86
C ILE A 44 9.97 -1.99 13.66
N GLY A 45 10.97 -1.93 12.77
CA GLY A 45 11.60 -0.69 12.36
C GLY A 45 12.53 -0.10 13.40
N HIS A 46 12.57 1.22 13.49
CA HIS A 46 13.40 1.95 14.45
C HIS A 46 12.99 1.63 15.90
N ALA A 47 11.70 1.57 16.19
CA ALA A 47 11.21 1.24 17.52
C ALA A 47 11.71 -0.13 18.00
N ALA A 48 11.77 -1.12 17.10
CA ALA A 48 12.33 -2.44 17.40
C ALA A 48 13.85 -2.39 17.59
N ILE A 49 14.59 -1.65 16.76
CA ILE A 49 16.05 -1.49 16.88
C ILE A 49 16.42 -0.88 18.24
N GLU A 50 15.72 0.18 18.66
CA GLU A 50 15.98 0.81 19.96
C GLU A 50 15.68 -0.13 21.14
N ALA A 51 14.65 -0.97 21.03
CA ALA A 51 14.25 -1.88 22.09
C ALA A 51 15.10 -3.17 22.16
N THR A 52 15.54 -3.71 21.01
CA THR A 52 16.11 -5.07 20.93
C THR A 52 17.42 -5.15 20.13
N GLY A 53 17.80 -4.10 19.42
CA GLY A 53 18.92 -4.11 18.47
C GLY A 53 18.59 -4.71 17.10
N GLU A 54 17.38 -5.25 16.88
CA GLU A 54 16.95 -5.88 15.64
C GLU A 54 15.79 -5.12 15.00
N PRO A 55 15.76 -4.93 13.65
CA PRO A 55 14.69 -4.21 12.96
C PRO A 55 13.38 -5.02 12.88
N LEU A 56 13.43 -6.34 13.05
CA LEU A 56 12.29 -7.25 13.20
C LEU A 56 12.68 -8.38 14.17
N PRO A 57 12.31 -8.29 15.44
CA PRO A 57 12.53 -9.33 16.42
C PRO A 57 11.80 -10.64 16.06
N ALA A 58 12.39 -11.77 16.44
CA ALA A 58 11.78 -13.09 16.18
C ALA A 58 10.39 -13.23 16.81
N GLU A 59 10.17 -12.67 18.02
CA GLU A 59 8.86 -12.66 18.67
C GLU A 59 7.81 -11.92 17.85
N SER A 60 8.15 -10.74 17.28
CA SER A 60 7.25 -9.97 16.41
C SER A 60 6.85 -10.77 15.17
N LEU A 61 7.82 -11.43 14.52
CA LEU A 61 7.56 -12.27 13.35
C LEU A 61 6.64 -13.46 13.69
N GLU A 62 6.86 -14.12 14.83
CA GLU A 62 6.01 -15.24 15.26
C GLU A 62 4.56 -14.78 15.57
N LYS A 63 4.38 -13.60 16.16
CA LYS A 63 3.04 -13.00 16.35
C LYS A 63 2.38 -12.72 15.00
N MET A 64 3.12 -12.17 14.02
CA MET A 64 2.61 -11.94 12.66
C MET A 64 2.12 -13.23 12.01
N LYS A 65 2.93 -14.32 12.07
CA LYS A 65 2.58 -15.63 11.49
C LYS A 65 1.34 -16.27 12.14
N LYS A 66 1.04 -15.94 13.38
CA LYS A 66 -0.09 -16.50 14.16
C LYS A 66 -1.36 -15.67 14.07
N SER A 67 -1.30 -14.45 13.59
CA SER A 67 -2.47 -13.58 13.44
C SER A 67 -3.24 -13.89 12.16
N ASP A 68 -4.54 -13.56 12.13
CA ASP A 68 -5.37 -13.65 10.93
C ASP A 68 -5.04 -12.54 9.91
N ALA A 69 -4.57 -11.38 10.40
CA ALA A 69 -4.12 -10.25 9.60
C ALA A 69 -3.27 -9.29 10.44
N VAL A 70 -2.46 -8.47 9.78
CA VAL A 70 -1.66 -7.42 10.39
C VAL A 70 -2.13 -6.05 9.91
N LEU A 71 -2.51 -5.16 10.83
CA LEU A 71 -2.66 -3.73 10.55
C LEU A 71 -1.34 -3.04 10.90
N PHE A 72 -0.70 -2.47 9.89
CA PHE A 72 0.66 -1.93 9.96
C PHE A 72 0.65 -0.42 9.71
N GLY A 73 1.53 0.30 10.38
CA GLY A 73 1.68 1.75 10.22
C GLY A 73 2.74 2.11 9.20
N ALA A 74 3.95 2.41 9.66
CA ALA A 74 5.05 2.81 8.79
C ALA A 74 6.41 2.41 9.39
N VAL A 75 7.45 2.35 8.55
CA VAL A 75 8.84 2.10 8.97
C VAL A 75 9.75 3.17 8.37
N GLY A 76 10.79 3.51 9.11
CA GLY A 76 11.84 4.43 8.69
C GLY A 76 12.15 5.48 9.73
N HIS A 77 13.42 5.95 9.77
CA HIS A 77 13.82 7.01 10.68
C HIS A 77 15.02 7.79 10.10
N PRO A 78 14.99 9.13 10.07
CA PRO A 78 16.02 9.99 9.45
C PRO A 78 17.44 9.77 9.96
N LYS A 79 17.59 9.24 11.19
CA LYS A 79 18.88 8.84 11.77
C LYS A 79 19.69 7.93 10.86
N TYR A 80 19.02 7.05 10.10
CA TYR A 80 19.67 6.04 9.25
C TYR A 80 19.88 6.55 7.83
N ASP A 81 19.05 7.46 7.33
CA ASP A 81 19.13 8.01 5.98
C ASP A 81 20.44 8.79 5.76
N ASN A 82 20.86 9.48 6.83
CA ASN A 82 22.08 10.32 6.82
C ASN A 82 23.33 9.59 7.31
N ASP A 83 23.25 8.29 7.64
CA ASP A 83 24.39 7.48 8.08
C ASP A 83 24.66 6.33 7.08
N PRO A 84 25.58 6.54 6.10
CA PRO A 84 25.97 5.48 5.16
C PRO A 84 26.64 4.27 5.84
N SER A 85 27.16 4.45 7.07
CA SER A 85 27.85 3.41 7.83
C SER A 85 26.89 2.51 8.64
N ALA A 86 25.62 2.90 8.76
CA ALA A 86 24.62 2.14 9.51
C ALA A 86 24.46 0.73 8.93
N LYS A 87 24.84 -0.28 9.72
CA LYS A 87 24.73 -1.70 9.34
C LYS A 87 23.32 -2.25 9.50
N VAL A 88 22.56 -1.70 10.44
CA VAL A 88 21.18 -2.09 10.73
C VAL A 88 20.28 -0.90 10.40
N ARG A 89 19.25 -1.16 9.57
CA ARG A 89 18.30 -0.16 9.12
C ARG A 89 16.86 -0.63 9.33
N PRO A 90 15.92 0.27 9.63
CA PRO A 90 14.50 -0.06 9.82
C PRO A 90 13.90 -0.84 8.64
N GLU A 91 14.24 -0.46 7.41
CA GLU A 91 13.72 -1.05 6.16
C GLU A 91 14.10 -2.54 6.01
N GLN A 92 15.20 -2.98 6.63
CA GLN A 92 15.58 -4.41 6.66
C GLN A 92 14.52 -5.25 7.38
N GLY A 93 13.84 -4.67 8.39
CA GLY A 93 12.72 -5.30 9.07
C GLY A 93 11.52 -5.51 8.15
N LEU A 94 11.18 -4.49 7.35
CA LEU A 94 10.10 -4.54 6.38
C LEU A 94 10.37 -5.60 5.28
N LEU A 95 11.58 -5.61 4.72
CA LEU A 95 11.96 -6.59 3.70
C LEU A 95 11.97 -8.02 4.26
N LYS A 96 12.50 -8.21 5.49
CA LYS A 96 12.47 -9.50 6.18
C LYS A 96 11.03 -9.97 6.43
N MET A 97 10.14 -9.09 6.90
CA MET A 97 8.72 -9.39 7.09
C MET A 97 8.06 -9.86 5.79
N ARG A 98 8.23 -9.13 4.69
CA ARG A 98 7.67 -9.48 3.37
C ARG A 98 8.12 -10.86 2.91
N LYS A 99 9.40 -11.16 3.06
CA LYS A 99 10.00 -12.45 2.68
C LYS A 99 9.47 -13.59 3.57
N GLU A 100 9.51 -13.42 4.90
CA GLU A 100 9.16 -14.45 5.86
C GLU A 100 7.65 -14.79 5.90
N LEU A 101 6.80 -13.83 5.57
CA LEU A 101 5.36 -14.04 5.42
C LEU A 101 4.95 -14.40 3.98
N GLY A 102 5.90 -14.45 3.05
CA GLY A 102 5.62 -14.77 1.65
C GLY A 102 4.70 -13.76 0.96
N LEU A 103 4.81 -12.48 1.29
CA LEU A 103 3.98 -11.39 0.74
C LEU A 103 4.48 -10.99 -0.64
N TYR A 104 4.02 -11.66 -1.68
CA TYR A 104 4.52 -11.43 -3.04
C TYR A 104 3.72 -10.41 -3.85
N ALA A 105 2.48 -10.12 -3.45
CA ALA A 105 1.62 -9.19 -4.18
C ALA A 105 1.23 -8.01 -3.28
N ASN A 106 1.65 -6.81 -3.66
CA ASN A 106 1.19 -5.58 -3.03
C ASN A 106 0.11 -4.94 -3.90
N LEU A 107 -1.09 -4.90 -3.35
CA LEU A 107 -2.27 -4.31 -3.96
C LEU A 107 -2.37 -2.85 -3.53
N ARG A 108 -2.40 -1.94 -4.49
CA ARG A 108 -2.51 -0.48 -4.27
C ARG A 108 -3.69 0.06 -5.09
N PRO A 109 -4.90 0.15 -4.52
CA PRO A 109 -6.02 0.80 -5.18
C PRO A 109 -5.80 2.31 -5.23
N ILE A 110 -5.82 2.86 -6.45
CA ILE A 110 -5.77 4.31 -6.70
C ILE A 110 -7.18 4.71 -7.12
N LYS A 111 -7.97 5.09 -6.14
CA LYS A 111 -9.35 5.54 -6.34
C LYS A 111 -9.47 7.00 -5.95
N LEU A 112 -10.01 7.79 -6.86
CA LEU A 112 -10.32 9.18 -6.60
C LEU A 112 -11.68 9.30 -5.91
N PHE A 113 -11.74 10.16 -4.89
CA PHE A 113 -12.98 10.67 -4.35
C PHE A 113 -13.32 11.98 -5.08
N ASP A 114 -14.53 12.10 -5.61
CA ASP A 114 -14.94 13.28 -6.40
C ASP A 114 -14.72 14.60 -5.66
N GLU A 115 -14.82 14.57 -4.33
CA GLU A 115 -14.62 15.71 -3.43
C GLU A 115 -13.14 16.15 -3.33
N LEU A 116 -12.21 15.34 -3.82
CA LEU A 116 -10.76 15.61 -3.80
C LEU A 116 -10.20 15.97 -5.18
N LEU A 117 -11.04 16.16 -6.18
CA LEU A 117 -10.61 16.58 -7.54
C LEU A 117 -9.74 17.83 -7.51
N SER A 118 -10.04 18.78 -6.62
CA SER A 118 -9.29 20.04 -6.46
C SER A 118 -7.99 19.88 -5.65
N ALA A 119 -7.83 18.81 -4.89
CA ALA A 119 -6.61 18.54 -4.11
C ALA A 119 -5.48 17.94 -4.98
N SER A 120 -5.81 17.37 -6.14
CA SER A 120 -4.82 16.86 -7.09
C SER A 120 -4.17 17.99 -7.89
N SER A 121 -2.90 17.80 -8.24
CA SER A 121 -2.17 18.66 -9.18
C SER A 121 -2.56 18.42 -10.66
N ILE A 122 -3.32 17.36 -10.95
CA ILE A 122 -3.79 17.01 -12.28
C ILE A 122 -5.16 17.65 -12.52
N LYS A 123 -5.43 18.07 -13.75
CA LYS A 123 -6.69 18.71 -14.10
C LYS A 123 -7.90 17.80 -13.85
N PRO A 124 -8.98 18.30 -13.25
CA PRO A 124 -10.16 17.50 -12.88
C PRO A 124 -10.78 16.71 -14.04
N GLU A 125 -10.81 17.29 -15.26
CA GLU A 125 -11.34 16.63 -16.45
C GLU A 125 -10.54 15.39 -16.90
N ILE A 126 -9.26 15.29 -16.51
CA ILE A 126 -8.40 14.13 -16.77
C ILE A 126 -8.62 13.04 -15.71
N LEU A 127 -8.90 13.45 -14.48
CA LEU A 127 -8.99 12.56 -13.33
C LEU A 127 -10.34 11.87 -13.18
N LYS A 128 -11.41 12.53 -13.62
CA LYS A 128 -12.78 12.09 -13.35
C LYS A 128 -13.04 10.67 -13.84
N GLY A 129 -13.33 9.77 -12.89
CA GLY A 129 -13.56 8.35 -13.18
C GLY A 129 -12.29 7.47 -13.12
N ALA A 130 -11.15 8.02 -12.72
CA ALA A 130 -9.93 7.22 -12.49
C ALA A 130 -10.15 6.24 -11.33
N ASP A 131 -9.98 4.94 -11.61
CA ASP A 131 -10.06 3.84 -10.66
C ASP A 131 -9.12 2.73 -11.14
N ILE A 132 -7.93 2.67 -10.54
CA ILE A 132 -6.83 1.80 -10.95
C ILE A 132 -6.47 0.88 -9.79
N LEU A 133 -6.28 -0.41 -10.05
CA LEU A 133 -5.75 -1.34 -9.07
C LEU A 133 -4.35 -1.81 -9.51
N PHE A 134 -3.32 -1.40 -8.79
CA PHE A 134 -1.97 -1.88 -9.02
C PHE A 134 -1.70 -3.18 -8.27
N PHE A 135 -1.03 -4.10 -8.97
CA PHE A 135 -0.36 -5.28 -8.43
C PHE A 135 1.15 -5.10 -8.61
N ARG A 136 1.83 -4.71 -7.53
CA ARG A 136 3.30 -4.61 -7.45
C ARG A 136 3.85 -5.92 -6.91
N GLU A 137 4.75 -6.57 -7.63
CA GLU A 137 5.49 -7.71 -7.08
C GLU A 137 6.40 -7.23 -5.94
N LEU A 138 6.53 -8.01 -4.85
CA LEU A 138 7.21 -7.55 -3.63
C LEU A 138 8.42 -8.37 -3.20
N THR A 139 8.72 -9.50 -3.82
CA THR A 139 9.73 -10.46 -3.32
C THR A 139 10.89 -10.70 -4.27
N GLY A 140 10.86 -10.10 -5.44
CA GLY A 140 11.91 -10.13 -6.45
C GLY A 140 12.56 -8.77 -6.71
N ASP A 141 13.19 -8.66 -7.88
CA ASP A 141 13.86 -7.47 -8.39
C ASP A 141 15.12 -7.09 -7.59
N ILE A 142 15.63 -5.89 -7.82
CA ILE A 142 16.83 -5.34 -7.16
C ILE A 142 16.70 -5.24 -5.63
N TYR A 143 15.48 -5.29 -5.09
CA TYR A 143 15.24 -5.24 -3.65
C TYR A 143 15.78 -6.48 -2.94
N PHE A 144 15.75 -7.64 -3.61
CA PHE A 144 16.11 -8.93 -3.04
C PHE A 144 17.29 -9.60 -3.74
N GLY A 145 17.70 -9.09 -4.90
CA GLY A 145 18.84 -9.59 -5.64
C GLY A 145 20.18 -9.35 -4.94
N GLU A 146 21.23 -9.95 -5.50
CA GLU A 146 22.60 -9.73 -5.04
C GLU A 146 22.96 -8.24 -5.18
N LYS A 147 23.65 -7.71 -4.18
CA LYS A 147 24.12 -6.32 -4.17
C LYS A 147 25.47 -6.20 -3.49
N GLY A 148 26.24 -5.24 -3.92
CA GLY A 148 27.56 -5.06 -3.35
C GLY A 148 28.39 -3.94 -3.94
N ARG A 149 29.65 -3.91 -3.50
CA ARG A 149 30.67 -3.00 -4.00
C ARG A 149 31.90 -3.78 -4.48
N LYS A 150 32.55 -3.27 -5.52
CA LYS A 150 33.80 -3.78 -6.14
C LYS A 150 34.81 -2.65 -6.19
N ASN A 151 36.06 -3.00 -6.53
CA ASN A 151 37.14 -2.03 -6.74
C ASN A 151 37.31 -1.09 -5.52
N ASP A 152 37.49 -1.66 -4.33
CA ASP A 152 37.65 -0.92 -3.07
C ASP A 152 36.56 0.10 -2.76
N GLY A 153 35.34 -0.17 -3.27
CA GLY A 153 34.14 0.66 -3.05
C GLY A 153 33.80 1.61 -4.20
N ASP A 154 34.65 1.74 -5.21
CA ASP A 154 34.43 2.65 -6.34
C ASP A 154 33.28 2.23 -7.26
N THR A 155 32.91 0.95 -7.24
CA THR A 155 31.82 0.42 -8.05
C THR A 155 30.77 -0.24 -7.17
N ALA A 156 29.49 0.14 -7.34
CA ALA A 156 28.36 -0.50 -6.68
C ALA A 156 27.47 -1.20 -7.72
N TYR A 157 26.82 -2.29 -7.32
CA TYR A 157 25.86 -3.02 -8.16
C TYR A 157 24.71 -3.57 -7.34
N ASP A 158 23.53 -3.61 -7.98
CA ASP A 158 22.34 -4.29 -7.54
C ASP A 158 21.82 -5.13 -8.71
N VAL A 159 21.54 -6.42 -8.48
CA VAL A 159 21.07 -7.36 -9.50
C VAL A 159 19.56 -7.44 -9.48
N ALA A 160 18.92 -7.10 -10.60
CA ALA A 160 17.51 -7.38 -10.81
C ALA A 160 17.34 -8.86 -11.24
N GLU A 161 16.55 -9.62 -10.50
CA GLU A 161 16.31 -11.03 -10.79
C GLU A 161 14.82 -11.35 -10.64
N TYR A 162 14.29 -12.12 -11.61
CA TYR A 162 12.95 -12.69 -11.56
C TYR A 162 12.97 -14.13 -12.09
N SER A 163 12.23 -15.01 -11.41
CA SER A 163 11.87 -16.34 -11.89
C SER A 163 10.47 -16.37 -12.51
N ARG A 164 10.19 -17.32 -13.42
CA ARG A 164 8.85 -17.51 -14.01
C ARG A 164 7.77 -17.67 -12.95
N TYR A 165 8.06 -18.42 -11.90
CA TYR A 165 7.15 -18.65 -10.78
C TYR A 165 6.70 -17.34 -10.11
N GLU A 166 7.61 -16.37 -9.91
CA GLU A 166 7.30 -15.08 -9.28
C GLU A 166 6.36 -14.25 -10.16
N VAL A 167 6.59 -14.25 -11.46
CA VAL A 167 5.73 -13.53 -12.41
C VAL A 167 4.37 -14.23 -12.53
N GLU A 168 4.34 -15.56 -12.60
CA GLU A 168 3.11 -16.35 -12.75
C GLU A 168 2.16 -16.10 -11.57
N ARG A 169 2.64 -16.19 -10.32
CA ARG A 169 1.79 -16.09 -9.13
C ARG A 169 1.13 -14.70 -9.00
N ILE A 170 1.86 -13.63 -9.27
CA ILE A 170 1.27 -12.28 -9.22
C ILE A 170 0.41 -12.00 -10.46
N GLY A 171 0.82 -12.50 -11.64
CA GLY A 171 0.04 -12.40 -12.86
C GLY A 171 -1.35 -13.02 -12.70
N ARG A 172 -1.45 -14.24 -12.17
CA ARG A 172 -2.74 -14.90 -11.90
C ARG A 172 -3.66 -14.05 -11.01
N ARG A 173 -3.13 -13.49 -9.92
CA ARG A 173 -3.89 -12.58 -9.04
C ARG A 173 -4.40 -11.35 -9.78
N ALA A 174 -3.57 -10.75 -10.63
CA ALA A 174 -3.95 -9.58 -11.40
C ALA A 174 -5.02 -9.90 -12.48
N PHE A 175 -4.92 -11.04 -13.15
CA PHE A 175 -5.95 -11.51 -14.08
C PHE A 175 -7.28 -11.79 -13.39
N GLU A 176 -7.28 -12.46 -12.24
CA GLU A 176 -8.47 -12.73 -11.45
C GLU A 176 -9.14 -11.44 -10.99
N ALA A 177 -8.35 -10.46 -10.54
CA ALA A 177 -8.87 -9.14 -10.20
C ALA A 177 -9.47 -8.42 -11.42
N ALA A 178 -8.81 -8.47 -12.57
CA ALA A 178 -9.33 -7.86 -13.79
C ALA A 178 -10.70 -8.42 -14.20
N ARG A 179 -10.93 -9.74 -14.03
CA ARG A 179 -12.24 -10.39 -14.30
C ARG A 179 -13.39 -9.80 -13.48
N THR A 180 -13.11 -9.35 -12.26
CA THR A 180 -14.13 -8.75 -11.36
C THR A 180 -14.32 -7.26 -11.60
N ARG A 181 -13.50 -6.65 -12.46
CA ARG A 181 -13.49 -5.23 -12.78
C ARG A 181 -13.85 -5.01 -14.28
N ARG A 182 -13.16 -4.10 -14.96
CA ARG A 182 -13.44 -3.74 -16.37
C ARG A 182 -12.85 -4.71 -17.41
N LYS A 183 -12.25 -5.82 -16.93
CA LYS A 183 -11.61 -6.86 -17.75
C LYS A 183 -10.44 -6.36 -18.59
N LYS A 184 -9.67 -5.40 -18.07
CA LYS A 184 -8.47 -4.85 -18.69
C LYS A 184 -7.28 -5.02 -17.76
N LEU A 185 -6.20 -5.57 -18.30
CA LEU A 185 -4.92 -5.75 -17.61
C LEU A 185 -3.81 -5.05 -18.40
N CYS A 186 -3.16 -4.10 -17.76
CA CYS A 186 -1.94 -3.48 -18.28
C CYS A 186 -0.72 -4.11 -17.58
N SER A 187 0.11 -4.83 -18.34
CA SER A 187 1.39 -5.36 -17.86
C SER A 187 2.49 -4.35 -18.17
N VAL A 188 3.15 -3.86 -17.12
CA VAL A 188 4.18 -2.82 -17.24
C VAL A 188 5.57 -3.40 -17.05
N ASP A 189 6.45 -3.14 -18.02
CA ASP A 189 7.80 -3.67 -18.08
C ASP A 189 8.79 -2.71 -18.79
N LYS A 190 10.02 -3.16 -19.00
CA LYS A 190 11.06 -2.49 -19.84
C LYS A 190 11.71 -3.50 -20.78
N ALA A 191 10.91 -4.31 -21.47
CA ALA A 191 11.36 -5.45 -22.29
C ALA A 191 12.24 -5.05 -23.49
N ASN A 192 12.19 -3.78 -23.93
CA ASN A 192 13.08 -3.28 -24.95
C ASN A 192 14.56 -3.18 -24.48
N VAL A 193 14.82 -3.23 -23.15
CA VAL A 193 16.15 -3.12 -22.56
C VAL A 193 16.49 -4.30 -21.66
N LEU A 194 15.60 -4.67 -20.71
CA LEU A 194 15.90 -5.58 -19.63
C LEU A 194 15.48 -7.03 -19.93
N GLU A 195 16.38 -7.98 -19.62
CA GLU A 195 16.10 -9.41 -19.77
C GLU A 195 15.02 -9.90 -18.81
N THR A 196 15.04 -9.42 -17.57
CA THR A 196 13.98 -9.70 -16.57
C THR A 196 12.60 -9.26 -17.06
N SER A 197 12.52 -8.13 -17.77
CA SER A 197 11.27 -7.63 -18.35
C SER A 197 10.84 -8.43 -19.59
N ARG A 198 11.76 -9.01 -20.35
CA ARG A 198 11.44 -9.95 -21.43
C ARG A 198 10.81 -11.23 -20.87
N LEU A 199 11.41 -11.82 -19.83
CA LEU A 199 10.84 -12.96 -19.10
C LEU A 199 9.45 -12.64 -18.54
N TRP A 200 9.30 -11.44 -17.92
CA TRP A 200 8.02 -10.94 -17.40
C TRP A 200 6.95 -10.93 -18.48
N ARG A 201 7.24 -10.31 -19.61
CA ARG A 201 6.29 -10.20 -20.75
C ARG A 201 5.93 -11.56 -21.33
N GLU A 202 6.89 -12.45 -21.52
CA GLU A 202 6.66 -13.82 -21.99
C GLU A 202 5.68 -14.56 -21.08
N GLU A 203 5.87 -14.49 -19.76
CA GLU A 203 5.03 -15.20 -18.82
C GLU A 203 3.62 -14.61 -18.72
N ILE A 204 3.47 -13.29 -18.74
CA ILE A 204 2.15 -12.66 -18.79
C ILE A 204 1.42 -12.99 -20.10
N GLN A 205 2.11 -13.03 -21.25
CA GLN A 205 1.51 -13.43 -22.52
C GLN A 205 1.04 -14.90 -22.49
N LYS A 206 1.80 -15.79 -21.86
CA LYS A 206 1.41 -17.18 -21.67
C LYS A 206 0.17 -17.31 -20.78
N LEU A 207 0.14 -16.57 -19.65
CA LEU A 207 -1.03 -16.53 -18.76
C LEU A 207 -2.27 -16.00 -19.49
N ALA A 208 -2.13 -15.00 -20.35
CA ALA A 208 -3.26 -14.42 -21.11
C ALA A 208 -4.05 -15.48 -21.89
N LEU A 209 -3.43 -16.57 -22.32
CA LEU A 209 -4.12 -17.67 -22.99
C LEU A 209 -5.11 -18.41 -22.07
N GLU A 210 -4.89 -18.38 -20.76
CA GLU A 210 -5.79 -18.97 -19.76
C GLU A 210 -6.94 -18.02 -19.36
N TYR A 211 -6.82 -16.71 -19.74
CA TYR A 211 -7.78 -15.67 -19.41
C TYR A 211 -8.29 -14.93 -20.66
N PRO A 212 -8.91 -15.62 -21.63
CA PRO A 212 -9.29 -15.06 -22.94
C PRO A 212 -10.38 -13.98 -22.85
N ASP A 213 -11.01 -13.83 -21.69
CA ASP A 213 -12.01 -12.82 -21.37
C ASP A 213 -11.42 -11.51 -20.83
N VAL A 214 -10.08 -11.41 -20.66
CA VAL A 214 -9.37 -10.23 -20.20
C VAL A 214 -8.56 -9.63 -21.35
N GLU A 215 -8.77 -8.36 -21.65
CA GLU A 215 -7.95 -7.60 -22.60
C GLU A 215 -6.59 -7.28 -21.96
N VAL A 216 -5.48 -7.69 -22.60
CA VAL A 216 -4.13 -7.49 -22.09
C VAL A 216 -3.38 -6.47 -22.95
N GLU A 217 -2.87 -5.42 -22.31
CA GLU A 217 -1.97 -4.44 -22.91
C GLU A 217 -0.58 -4.54 -22.25
N HIS A 218 0.48 -4.45 -23.06
CA HIS A 218 1.85 -4.31 -22.56
C HIS A 218 2.34 -2.88 -22.75
N GLN A 219 2.76 -2.24 -21.68
CA GLN A 219 3.31 -0.88 -21.71
C GLN A 219 4.75 -0.85 -21.17
N PHE A 220 5.58 0.01 -21.74
CA PHE A 220 6.86 0.32 -21.12
C PHE A 220 6.65 1.25 -19.92
N VAL A 221 7.46 1.07 -18.87
CA VAL A 221 7.34 1.82 -17.62
C VAL A 221 7.38 3.35 -17.82
N ASP A 222 8.26 3.84 -18.69
CA ASP A 222 8.37 5.25 -19.03
C ASP A 222 7.12 5.79 -19.76
N SER A 223 6.53 4.99 -20.64
CA SER A 223 5.24 5.32 -21.27
C SER A 223 4.10 5.32 -20.25
N THR A 224 4.10 4.36 -19.34
CA THR A 224 3.08 4.27 -18.27
C THR A 224 3.13 5.49 -17.36
N ALA A 225 4.31 5.94 -16.95
CA ALA A 225 4.49 7.15 -16.14
C ALA A 225 3.83 8.37 -16.82
N MET A 226 4.08 8.59 -18.12
CA MET A 226 3.41 9.67 -18.86
C MET A 226 1.88 9.51 -18.93
N LEU A 227 1.40 8.27 -19.13
CA LEU A 227 -0.02 7.99 -19.29
C LEU A 227 -0.80 8.09 -17.98
N LEU A 228 -0.18 7.80 -16.83
CA LEU A 228 -0.79 8.02 -15.51
C LEU A 228 -1.17 9.49 -15.29
N ILE A 229 -0.38 10.42 -15.81
CA ILE A 229 -0.67 11.86 -15.72
C ILE A 229 -1.60 12.33 -16.83
N LYS A 230 -1.49 11.75 -18.05
CA LYS A 230 -2.20 12.24 -19.24
C LYS A 230 -3.57 11.63 -19.41
N ASP A 231 -3.75 10.36 -19.06
CA ASP A 231 -4.97 9.57 -19.30
C ASP A 231 -5.07 8.42 -18.28
N PRO A 232 -5.19 8.71 -16.97
CA PRO A 232 -5.26 7.68 -15.92
C PRO A 232 -6.48 6.77 -16.06
N CYS A 233 -7.58 7.25 -16.62
CA CYS A 233 -8.83 6.50 -16.76
C CYS A 233 -8.74 5.30 -17.70
N ARG A 234 -7.69 5.23 -18.55
CA ARG A 234 -7.44 4.07 -19.42
C ARG A 234 -7.09 2.80 -18.66
N PHE A 235 -6.43 2.95 -17.48
CA PHE A 235 -5.98 1.84 -16.67
C PHE A 235 -7.09 1.29 -15.78
N ASP A 236 -7.19 -0.04 -15.71
CA ASP A 236 -8.09 -0.77 -14.81
C ASP A 236 -7.25 -1.54 -13.78
N VAL A 237 -6.63 -2.63 -14.21
CA VAL A 237 -5.65 -3.37 -13.40
C VAL A 237 -4.27 -3.21 -14.03
N VAL A 238 -3.28 -2.89 -13.20
CA VAL A 238 -1.88 -2.77 -13.62
C VAL A 238 -1.06 -3.79 -12.85
N VAL A 239 -0.25 -4.60 -13.55
CA VAL A 239 0.70 -5.52 -12.93
C VAL A 239 2.12 -5.18 -13.33
N THR A 240 3.06 -5.14 -12.37
CA THR A 240 4.42 -4.70 -12.64
C THR A 240 5.43 -5.21 -11.61
N ALA A 241 6.71 -5.16 -11.99
CA ALA A 241 7.86 -5.49 -11.15
C ALA A 241 7.96 -4.58 -9.92
N ASN A 242 8.78 -4.99 -8.96
CA ASN A 242 8.90 -4.36 -7.64
C ASN A 242 9.29 -2.88 -7.73
N LEU A 243 10.45 -2.57 -8.33
CA LEU A 243 10.94 -1.18 -8.43
C LEU A 243 9.99 -0.30 -9.26
N PHE A 244 9.53 -0.80 -10.40
CA PHE A 244 8.61 -0.02 -11.25
C PHE A 244 7.30 0.26 -10.54
N GLY A 245 6.75 -0.74 -9.82
CA GLY A 245 5.54 -0.59 -9.04
C GLY A 245 5.68 0.42 -7.90
N ASP A 246 6.86 0.49 -7.27
CA ASP A 246 7.14 1.48 -6.23
C ASP A 246 7.01 2.90 -6.80
N ILE A 247 7.76 3.18 -7.86
CA ILE A 247 7.82 4.51 -8.46
C ILE A 247 6.46 4.93 -9.06
N LEU A 248 5.84 4.06 -9.85
CA LEU A 248 4.58 4.36 -10.53
C LEU A 248 3.41 4.58 -9.57
N THR A 249 3.37 3.87 -8.44
CA THR A 249 2.27 4.04 -7.48
C THR A 249 2.43 5.29 -6.62
N ASP A 250 3.66 5.74 -6.37
CA ASP A 250 3.91 7.03 -5.73
C ASP A 250 3.55 8.18 -6.67
N GLU A 251 3.87 8.07 -7.97
CA GLU A 251 3.38 8.99 -9.00
C GLU A 251 1.84 8.99 -9.06
N ALA A 252 1.21 7.81 -9.09
CA ALA A 252 -0.25 7.67 -9.12
C ALA A 252 -0.93 8.22 -7.85
N SER A 253 -0.20 8.41 -6.74
CA SER A 253 -0.72 9.07 -5.54
C SER A 253 -1.24 10.48 -5.82
N GLN A 254 -0.68 11.14 -6.83
CA GLN A 254 -1.12 12.49 -7.27
C GLN A 254 -2.53 12.48 -7.87
N ILE A 255 -3.00 11.32 -8.37
CA ILE A 255 -4.38 11.13 -8.83
C ILE A 255 -5.35 11.23 -7.64
N ALA A 256 -5.01 10.62 -6.52
CA ALA A 256 -5.85 10.63 -5.31
C ALA A 256 -5.74 11.93 -4.48
N GLY A 257 -4.83 12.82 -4.85
CA GLY A 257 -4.60 14.13 -4.21
C GLY A 257 -3.62 14.10 -3.03
N SER A 258 -3.41 12.97 -2.37
CA SER A 258 -2.42 12.81 -1.29
C SER A 258 -2.10 11.34 -1.06
N MET A 259 -0.86 11.04 -0.66
CA MET A 259 -0.47 9.70 -0.16
C MET A 259 -1.24 9.31 1.11
N GLY A 260 -1.72 10.29 1.89
CA GLY A 260 -2.59 10.08 3.05
C GLY A 260 -3.98 9.52 2.74
N MET A 261 -4.32 9.40 1.45
CA MET A 261 -5.55 8.75 0.97
C MET A 261 -5.34 7.31 0.50
N LEU A 262 -4.11 6.84 0.38
CA LEU A 262 -3.80 5.59 -0.30
C LEU A 262 -3.51 4.45 0.68
N ALA A 263 -4.41 3.49 0.68
CA ALA A 263 -4.26 2.21 1.35
C ALA A 263 -3.46 1.21 0.51
N SER A 264 -2.87 0.23 1.14
CA SER A 264 -2.33 -0.93 0.46
C SER A 264 -2.52 -2.24 1.24
N ALA A 265 -2.45 -3.35 0.50
CA ALA A 265 -2.48 -4.70 1.03
C ALA A 265 -1.30 -5.48 0.47
N SER A 266 -0.41 -5.93 1.33
CA SER A 266 0.66 -6.87 1.00
C SER A 266 0.18 -8.28 1.31
N ILE A 267 -0.03 -9.11 0.30
CA ILE A 267 -0.63 -10.44 0.44
C ILE A 267 0.22 -11.54 -0.19
N GLY A 268 0.05 -12.73 0.33
CA GLY A 268 0.58 -13.98 -0.16
C GLY A 268 -0.45 -15.09 0.04
N ASP A 269 0.02 -16.28 0.39
CA ASP A 269 -0.84 -17.43 0.68
C ASP A 269 -1.13 -17.59 2.19
N GLY A 270 -0.55 -16.73 3.03
CA GLY A 270 -0.71 -16.69 4.48
C GLY A 270 -1.28 -15.36 4.99
N THR A 271 -0.80 -14.94 6.17
CA THR A 271 -1.21 -13.71 6.83
C THR A 271 -0.92 -12.47 5.98
N GLY A 272 -1.95 -11.69 5.66
CA GLY A 272 -1.82 -10.43 4.93
C GLY A 272 -1.44 -9.27 5.84
N VAL A 273 -0.72 -8.28 5.28
CA VAL A 273 -0.32 -7.03 5.94
C VAL A 273 -0.97 -5.85 5.23
N TYR A 274 -1.62 -4.98 5.99
CA TYR A 274 -2.40 -3.86 5.49
C TYR A 274 -1.84 -2.56 6.04
N GLU A 275 -1.41 -1.68 5.15
CA GLU A 275 -0.64 -0.50 5.50
C GLU A 275 -0.98 0.71 4.61
N PRO A 276 -0.87 1.96 5.12
CA PRO A 276 -0.82 3.14 4.25
C PRO A 276 0.38 3.06 3.31
N ILE A 277 0.31 3.75 2.16
CA ILE A 277 1.46 3.84 1.24
C ILE A 277 2.51 4.85 1.76
N HIS A 278 2.07 5.86 2.54
CA HIS A 278 2.97 6.88 3.09
C HIS A 278 4.02 6.30 4.05
N GLY A 279 5.17 6.95 4.14
CA GLY A 279 6.24 6.62 5.09
C GLY A 279 5.97 7.11 6.51
N SER A 280 7.03 7.09 7.33
CA SER A 280 6.99 7.44 8.76
C SER A 280 6.82 8.94 9.06
N ALA A 281 7.12 9.84 8.11
CA ALA A 281 6.94 11.29 8.20
C ALA A 281 7.31 11.89 9.58
N HIS A 282 8.55 11.68 10.00
CA HIS A 282 9.03 12.09 11.34
C HIS A 282 8.92 13.57 11.63
N ASP A 283 8.92 14.42 10.60
CA ASP A 283 8.78 15.88 10.71
C ASP A 283 7.43 16.30 11.30
N ILE A 284 6.39 15.47 11.16
CA ILE A 284 5.05 15.75 11.70
C ILE A 284 4.63 14.80 12.84
N THR A 285 5.47 13.87 13.25
CA THR A 285 5.20 12.92 14.34
C THR A 285 4.84 13.64 15.65
N GLY A 286 3.79 13.17 16.32
CA GLY A 286 3.31 13.71 17.60
C GLY A 286 2.60 15.05 17.49
N LYS A 287 2.40 15.59 16.28
CA LYS A 287 1.70 16.87 16.08
C LYS A 287 0.19 16.70 15.88
N GLY A 288 -0.30 15.47 15.73
CA GLY A 288 -1.73 15.19 15.52
C GLY A 288 -2.29 15.78 14.23
N VAL A 289 -1.46 15.91 13.18
CA VAL A 289 -1.85 16.51 11.88
C VAL A 289 -1.82 15.52 10.72
N ALA A 290 -1.31 14.32 10.94
CA ALA A 290 -1.25 13.28 9.91
C ALA A 290 -2.66 12.88 9.46
N ASN A 291 -2.83 12.63 8.15
CA ASN A 291 -4.08 12.13 7.59
C ASN A 291 -4.25 10.64 7.92
N PRO A 292 -5.28 10.22 8.70
CA PRO A 292 -5.47 8.82 9.07
C PRO A 292 -6.26 8.02 8.03
N LEU A 293 -6.76 8.65 6.96
CA LEU A 293 -7.70 8.02 6.03
C LEU A 293 -7.09 6.83 5.29
N ALA A 294 -5.79 6.89 4.96
CA ALA A 294 -5.09 5.75 4.37
C ALA A 294 -5.04 4.52 5.30
N SER A 295 -4.80 4.71 6.60
CA SER A 295 -4.84 3.62 7.60
C SER A 295 -6.27 3.06 7.78
N ILE A 296 -7.27 3.93 7.80
CA ILE A 296 -8.69 3.55 7.85
C ILE A 296 -9.07 2.73 6.61
N LEU A 297 -8.66 3.16 5.42
CA LEU A 297 -8.92 2.43 4.17
C LEU A 297 -8.11 1.12 4.10
N SER A 298 -6.91 1.07 4.72
CA SER A 298 -6.15 -0.18 4.88
C SER A 298 -6.89 -1.18 5.78
N ALA A 299 -7.54 -0.70 6.85
CA ALA A 299 -8.42 -1.53 7.66
C ALA A 299 -9.64 -2.04 6.85
N ALA A 300 -10.19 -1.26 5.92
CA ALA A 300 -11.22 -1.74 5.01
C ALA A 300 -10.71 -2.86 4.08
N LEU A 301 -9.51 -2.72 3.51
CA LEU A 301 -8.88 -3.78 2.72
C LEU A 301 -8.63 -5.06 3.55
N LEU A 302 -8.24 -4.92 4.81
CA LEU A 302 -8.08 -6.03 5.75
C LEU A 302 -9.40 -6.80 5.92
N LEU A 303 -10.50 -6.08 6.15
CA LEU A 303 -11.84 -6.67 6.29
C LEU A 303 -12.26 -7.41 5.02
N GLU A 304 -12.06 -6.81 3.85
CA GLU A 304 -12.47 -7.39 2.57
C GLU A 304 -11.58 -8.58 2.19
N ILE A 305 -10.26 -8.42 2.18
CA ILE A 305 -9.34 -9.39 1.58
C ILE A 305 -9.05 -10.56 2.53
N SER A 306 -8.64 -10.29 3.79
CA SER A 306 -8.32 -11.36 4.73
C SER A 306 -9.55 -12.01 5.35
N PHE A 307 -10.62 -11.24 5.57
CA PHE A 307 -11.77 -11.75 6.31
C PHE A 307 -12.99 -12.04 5.44
N GLY A 308 -13.01 -11.60 4.17
CA GLY A 308 -14.17 -11.74 3.29
C GLY A 308 -15.39 -10.92 3.74
N LEU A 309 -15.18 -9.92 4.59
CA LEU A 309 -16.20 -9.07 5.19
C LEU A 309 -16.43 -7.82 4.32
N LYS A 310 -16.99 -8.05 3.11
CA LYS A 310 -17.15 -6.97 2.12
C LYS A 310 -18.15 -5.88 2.58
N ALA A 311 -19.25 -6.24 3.23
CA ALA A 311 -20.24 -5.26 3.68
C ALA A 311 -19.67 -4.32 4.75
N GLU A 312 -18.80 -4.85 5.61
CA GLU A 312 -18.08 -4.11 6.64
C GLU A 312 -17.04 -3.18 6.02
N ALA A 313 -16.29 -3.66 5.03
CA ALA A 313 -15.33 -2.85 4.27
C ALA A 313 -16.04 -1.71 3.53
N ASP A 314 -17.15 -2.01 2.83
CA ASP A 314 -17.98 -1.02 2.15
C ASP A 314 -18.51 0.05 3.13
N ALA A 315 -18.89 -0.34 4.35
CA ALA A 315 -19.33 0.60 5.39
C ALA A 315 -18.22 1.59 5.77
N VAL A 316 -16.97 1.12 5.91
CA VAL A 316 -15.82 1.98 6.19
C VAL A 316 -15.56 2.95 5.04
N VAL A 317 -15.51 2.46 3.80
CA VAL A 317 -15.29 3.29 2.61
C VAL A 317 -16.39 4.36 2.45
N ASN A 318 -17.65 3.98 2.68
CA ASN A 318 -18.79 4.90 2.63
C ASN A 318 -18.75 5.95 3.75
N ALA A 319 -18.24 5.61 4.94
CA ALA A 319 -18.06 6.57 6.03
C ALA A 319 -16.99 7.61 5.67
N VAL A 320 -15.86 7.18 5.08
CA VAL A 320 -14.81 8.09 4.57
C VAL A 320 -15.39 9.02 3.49
N ASP A 321 -16.09 8.48 2.50
CA ASP A 321 -16.74 9.25 1.44
C ASP A 321 -17.72 10.29 2.03
N SER A 322 -18.52 9.91 3.03
CA SER A 322 -19.46 10.80 3.70
C SER A 322 -18.79 11.94 4.47
N VAL A 323 -17.61 11.69 5.07
CA VAL A 323 -16.80 12.73 5.72
C VAL A 323 -16.31 13.74 4.69
N LEU A 324 -15.79 13.25 3.56
CA LEU A 324 -15.30 14.11 2.48
C LEU A 324 -16.44 14.92 1.84
N LYS A 325 -17.62 14.32 1.63
CA LYS A 325 -18.84 15.01 1.17
C LYS A 325 -19.31 16.10 2.14
N ALA A 326 -19.13 15.90 3.43
CA ALA A 326 -19.44 16.92 4.44
C ALA A 326 -18.42 18.07 4.48
N GLY A 327 -17.40 18.05 3.61
CA GLY A 327 -16.38 19.10 3.45
C GLY A 327 -15.21 19.01 4.42
N PHE A 328 -15.13 17.97 5.25
CA PHE A 328 -13.99 17.78 6.16
C PHE A 328 -12.73 17.36 5.40
N ARG A 329 -11.59 17.91 5.80
CA ARG A 329 -10.26 17.67 5.21
C ARG A 329 -9.21 17.59 6.29
N THR A 330 -8.16 16.83 6.06
CA THR A 330 -6.88 17.06 6.73
C THR A 330 -6.07 18.07 5.92
N ARG A 331 -5.00 18.58 6.50
CA ARG A 331 -4.24 19.68 5.90
C ARG A 331 -3.66 19.35 4.51
N ASP A 332 -3.28 18.10 4.27
CA ASP A 332 -2.68 17.59 3.03
C ASP A 332 -3.66 17.51 1.86
N ILE A 333 -4.98 17.41 2.15
CA ILE A 333 -6.06 17.33 1.16
C ILE A 333 -6.98 18.56 1.19
N ALA A 334 -6.65 19.57 1.99
CA ALA A 334 -7.37 20.83 2.02
C ALA A 334 -6.93 21.73 0.85
N ASP A 335 -7.86 22.49 0.33
CA ASP A 335 -7.63 23.50 -0.71
C ASP A 335 -8.08 24.89 -0.26
N ALA A 336 -7.97 25.90 -1.15
CA ALA A 336 -8.36 27.28 -0.86
C ALA A 336 -9.87 27.45 -0.56
N ASN A 337 -10.70 26.48 -0.92
CA ASN A 337 -12.15 26.50 -0.69
C ASN A 337 -12.54 25.77 0.60
N THR A 338 -11.62 25.08 1.24
CA THR A 338 -11.87 24.36 2.49
C THR A 338 -12.03 25.35 3.64
N ALA A 339 -13.20 25.36 4.28
CA ALA A 339 -13.45 26.24 5.43
C ALA A 339 -12.51 25.89 6.60
N PRO A 340 -11.95 26.88 7.33
CA PRO A 340 -10.95 26.61 8.37
C PRO A 340 -11.44 25.68 9.49
N ASP A 341 -12.72 25.71 9.84
CA ASP A 341 -13.35 24.82 10.82
C ASP A 341 -13.57 23.40 10.30
N LYS A 342 -13.35 23.15 9.02
CA LYS A 342 -13.39 21.83 8.38
C LYS A 342 -12.01 21.19 8.22
N ILE A 343 -10.94 21.90 8.55
CA ILE A 343 -9.58 21.36 8.51
C ILE A 343 -9.30 20.66 9.85
N LEU A 344 -9.20 19.35 9.82
CA LEU A 344 -9.10 18.50 11.01
C LEU A 344 -7.69 17.91 11.18
N GLY A 345 -7.32 17.68 12.44
CA GLY A 345 -6.17 16.83 12.77
C GLY A 345 -6.52 15.34 12.75
N THR A 346 -5.51 14.50 13.05
CA THR A 346 -5.57 13.04 12.97
C THR A 346 -6.75 12.44 13.74
N ASP A 347 -6.85 12.71 15.04
CA ASP A 347 -7.92 12.14 15.88
C ASP A 347 -9.28 12.67 15.49
N ALA A 348 -9.41 13.99 15.25
CA ALA A 348 -10.68 14.61 14.88
C ALA A 348 -11.23 14.06 13.55
N MET A 349 -10.36 13.82 12.56
CA MET A 349 -10.74 13.17 11.30
C MET A 349 -11.21 11.73 11.55
N GLY A 350 -10.52 11.00 12.43
CA GLY A 350 -10.92 9.65 12.84
C GLY A 350 -12.31 9.64 13.51
N GLU A 351 -12.57 10.57 14.43
CA GLU A 351 -13.88 10.67 15.10
C GLU A 351 -15.00 11.01 14.10
N GLU A 352 -14.75 11.86 13.10
CA GLU A 352 -15.73 12.15 12.04
C GLU A 352 -16.09 10.90 11.23
N VAL A 353 -15.11 9.99 10.97
CA VAL A 353 -15.38 8.69 10.32
C VAL A 353 -16.17 7.78 11.26
N LEU A 354 -15.77 7.66 12.54
CA LEU A 354 -16.46 6.83 13.53
C LEU A 354 -17.92 7.22 13.76
N ASN A 355 -18.24 8.53 13.68
CA ASN A 355 -19.60 9.05 13.82
C ASN A 355 -20.51 8.71 12.62
N ARG A 356 -19.94 8.31 11.48
CA ARG A 356 -20.67 7.91 10.26
C ARG A 356 -20.71 6.41 10.04
N LEU A 357 -19.97 5.66 10.84
CA LEU A 357 -20.06 4.21 10.94
C LEU A 357 -21.22 3.80 11.86
#